data_b8596e07b01f9bafae2d12e93f448cb5
#
_entry.id   b8596e07b01f9bafae2d12e93f448cb5
#
_cell.length_a   1.000
_cell.length_b   1.000
_cell.length_c   1.000
_cell.angle_alpha   90.00
_cell.angle_beta   90.00
_cell.angle_gamma   90.00
#
_symmetry.space_group_name_H-M   'P 1'
#
loop_
_entity.id
_entity.type
_entity.pdbx_description
1 polymer ?
#
loop_
_entity_poly.entity_id
_entity_poly.type
_entity_poly.pdbx_seq_one_letter_code
_entity_poly.pdbx_strand_id
1 'polypeptide(L)'
;MKKILLFVTSFFLFFQAFSQDFRYNGELTVQAGLGMPGTHDNEARFLAGSISFANTFKAYFDDSMVNVEAILIADDIGSQSSNGISAFVSDDGHFSLKLKEAYYDYNGGFWALRAGRQISAWGKADGIQITDILCPQDESNIIASTYKESRQGIDALRLSFIGEKVQADAYWIPFFTPSTMPLAKNNPMRRINFPDNFELPEKKFANSEYAARLGMYFSSFDLSFYGFYGWDDMPFISYTLGASGISVSGSYERMAMFGVDSAIPVGDFVFRLESAFFPKRKMQTSAEYQAARQIGGENSESFEDHNQILALAGLDWSLSDGWTINMQYIGDGVFGKSENLDRKSYNHQLSLSLEKKLLNETLTFSGLAFLDLRDFSSNTELSAEYSLSDSIKLSIVGNIFLEGPDGKDGLYGAYHDLTCLTLRGKISF
;
A
#
# COMPACT_ATOMS: atom_id res chain seq x y z
N MET A 1 -25.27 -15.73 -7.60
CA MET A 1 -25.73 -14.43 -8.10
C MET A 1 -27.08 -13.97 -7.51
N LYS A 2 -28.23 -14.68 -7.72
CA LYS A 2 -29.55 -14.22 -7.20
C LYS A 2 -29.57 -13.97 -5.69
N LYS A 3 -28.94 -14.81 -4.85
CA LYS A 3 -28.88 -14.63 -3.38
C LYS A 3 -28.03 -13.43 -2.96
N ILE A 4 -26.95 -13.14 -3.68
CA ILE A 4 -26.08 -11.97 -3.44
C ILE A 4 -26.82 -10.68 -3.81
N LEU A 5 -27.51 -10.69 -4.96
CA LEU A 5 -28.31 -9.55 -5.40
C LEU A 5 -29.46 -9.25 -4.43
N LEU A 6 -30.13 -10.30 -3.93
CA LEU A 6 -31.21 -10.16 -2.94
C LEU A 6 -30.70 -9.65 -1.60
N PHE A 7 -29.53 -10.10 -1.15
CA PHE A 7 -28.89 -9.62 0.08
C PHE A 7 -28.49 -8.15 -0.06
N VAL A 8 -27.84 -7.78 -1.16
CA VAL A 8 -27.46 -6.39 -1.45
C VAL A 8 -28.69 -5.48 -1.52
N THR A 9 -29.74 -5.84 -2.24
CA THR A 9 -30.96 -5.03 -2.33
C THR A 9 -31.68 -4.92 -0.98
N SER A 10 -31.76 -6.00 -0.18
CA SER A 10 -32.36 -5.96 1.14
C SER A 10 -31.56 -5.12 2.12
N PHE A 11 -30.24 -5.17 2.05
CA PHE A 11 -29.32 -4.33 2.83
C PHE A 11 -29.54 -2.84 2.50
N PHE A 12 -29.65 -2.48 1.23
CA PHE A 12 -29.93 -1.13 0.78
C PHE A 12 -31.28 -0.60 1.28
N LEU A 13 -32.33 -1.38 1.11
CA LEU A 13 -33.69 -0.98 1.55
C LEU A 13 -33.75 -0.81 3.06
N PHE A 14 -33.05 -1.64 3.83
CA PHE A 14 -32.98 -1.52 5.28
C PHE A 14 -32.30 -0.19 5.70
N PHE A 15 -31.16 0.16 5.14
CA PHE A 15 -30.46 1.40 5.51
C PHE A 15 -31.20 2.65 5.04
N GLN A 16 -31.83 2.66 3.86
CA GLN A 16 -32.65 3.78 3.40
C GLN A 16 -33.87 4.04 4.32
N ALA A 17 -34.42 2.98 4.92
CA ALA A 17 -35.59 3.13 5.77
C ALA A 17 -35.26 3.71 7.16
N PHE A 18 -34.04 3.63 7.64
CA PHE A 18 -33.64 3.99 9.00
C PHE A 18 -32.57 5.08 9.09
N SER A 19 -31.85 5.42 8.01
CA SER A 19 -30.87 6.51 8.00
C SER A 19 -31.52 7.87 7.79
N GLN A 20 -30.96 8.92 8.42
CA GLN A 20 -31.41 10.31 8.22
C GLN A 20 -30.94 10.86 6.86
N ASP A 21 -29.75 10.46 6.40
CA ASP A 21 -29.21 10.80 5.10
C ASP A 21 -28.47 9.56 4.54
N PHE A 22 -28.68 9.31 3.25
CA PHE A 22 -28.03 8.21 2.54
C PHE A 22 -27.30 8.75 1.32
N ARG A 23 -26.00 8.48 1.22
CA ARG A 23 -25.17 8.92 0.10
C ARG A 23 -24.59 7.72 -0.62
N TYR A 24 -24.67 7.75 -1.92
CA TYR A 24 -24.04 6.82 -2.83
C TYR A 24 -23.08 7.57 -3.75
N ASN A 25 -21.86 7.04 -3.90
CA ASN A 25 -20.90 7.49 -4.91
C ASN A 25 -20.42 6.26 -5.68
N GLY A 26 -20.52 6.32 -7.00
CA GLY A 26 -19.98 5.34 -7.91
C GLY A 26 -18.80 5.92 -8.67
N GLU A 27 -17.78 5.09 -8.92
CA GLU A 27 -16.65 5.45 -9.77
C GLU A 27 -16.34 4.30 -10.71
N LEU A 28 -16.42 4.55 -12.01
CA LEU A 28 -16.01 3.61 -13.05
C LEU A 28 -14.65 4.04 -13.59
N THR A 29 -13.66 3.16 -13.50
CA THR A 29 -12.34 3.37 -14.08
C THR A 29 -12.07 2.33 -15.14
N VAL A 30 -11.64 2.77 -16.32
CA VAL A 30 -11.15 1.92 -17.41
C VAL A 30 -9.71 2.28 -17.68
N GLN A 31 -8.83 1.27 -17.72
CA GLN A 31 -7.41 1.51 -17.97
C GLN A 31 -6.80 0.45 -18.86
N ALA A 32 -5.75 0.84 -19.57
CA ALA A 32 -4.95 -0.01 -20.44
C ALA A 32 -3.48 0.39 -20.34
N GLY A 33 -2.61 -0.56 -19.99
CA GLY A 33 -1.17 -0.39 -19.89
C GLY A 33 -0.44 -1.07 -21.04
N LEU A 34 0.40 -0.31 -21.73
CA LEU A 34 1.24 -0.79 -22.83
C LEU A 34 2.71 -0.76 -22.39
N GLY A 35 3.36 -1.92 -22.37
CA GLY A 35 4.81 -2.01 -22.16
C GLY A 35 5.58 -1.32 -23.27
N MET A 36 6.61 -0.59 -22.90
CA MET A 36 7.41 0.16 -23.87
C MET A 36 8.35 -0.80 -24.61
N PRO A 37 8.44 -0.72 -25.99
CA PRO A 37 9.39 -1.47 -26.75
C PRO A 37 10.84 -1.09 -26.39
N GLY A 38 11.75 -2.05 -26.35
CA GLY A 38 13.18 -1.80 -26.18
C GLY A 38 13.70 -2.01 -24.76
N THR A 39 12.83 -2.30 -23.80
CA THR A 39 13.28 -2.61 -22.43
C THR A 39 13.83 -4.04 -22.30
N HIS A 40 13.34 -5.03 -23.07
CA HIS A 40 13.91 -6.40 -23.13
C HIS A 40 13.83 -7.09 -24.48
N ASP A 41 12.67 -7.11 -25.14
CA ASP A 41 12.44 -7.96 -26.31
C ASP A 41 12.02 -7.19 -27.57
N ASN A 42 12.18 -5.87 -27.60
CA ASN A 42 11.81 -4.95 -28.70
C ASN A 42 10.34 -5.04 -29.17
N GLU A 43 9.49 -5.74 -28.44
CA GLU A 43 8.06 -5.86 -28.76
C GLU A 43 7.21 -5.07 -27.75
N ALA A 44 6.29 -4.26 -28.27
CA ALA A 44 5.25 -3.67 -27.46
C ALA A 44 4.32 -4.79 -26.96
N ARG A 45 4.20 -4.93 -25.65
CA ARG A 45 3.30 -5.91 -25.05
C ARG A 45 2.22 -5.21 -24.23
N PHE A 46 1.03 -5.78 -24.25
CA PHE A 46 -0.03 -5.38 -23.36
C PHE A 46 0.26 -5.91 -21.96
N LEU A 47 0.41 -5.02 -20.97
CA LEU A 47 0.78 -5.40 -19.60
C LEU A 47 -0.45 -5.63 -18.72
N ALA A 48 -1.49 -4.80 -18.88
CA ALA A 48 -2.71 -4.90 -18.12
C ALA A 48 -3.81 -4.07 -18.76
N GLY A 49 -5.02 -4.61 -18.81
CA GLY A 49 -6.24 -3.88 -19.06
C GLY A 49 -7.26 -4.23 -18.00
N SER A 50 -7.90 -3.22 -17.43
CA SER A 50 -8.92 -3.49 -16.43
C SER A 50 -10.05 -2.49 -16.46
N ILE A 51 -11.20 -2.95 -16.02
CA ILE A 51 -12.37 -2.13 -15.70
C ILE A 51 -12.63 -2.34 -14.23
N SER A 52 -12.63 -1.26 -13.46
CA SER A 52 -12.98 -1.29 -12.04
C SER A 52 -14.20 -0.43 -11.76
N PHE A 53 -15.06 -0.91 -10.90
CA PHE A 53 -16.25 -0.20 -10.46
C PHE A 53 -16.24 -0.12 -8.92
N ALA A 54 -15.83 1.04 -8.41
CA ALA A 54 -15.85 1.33 -6.99
C ALA A 54 -17.22 1.88 -6.58
N ASN A 55 -17.74 1.37 -5.47
CA ASN A 55 -19.05 1.73 -4.94
C ASN A 55 -18.89 2.09 -3.47
N THR A 56 -19.23 3.32 -3.10
CA THR A 56 -19.20 3.81 -1.73
C THR A 56 -20.60 4.15 -1.27
N PHE A 57 -21.02 3.55 -0.16
CA PHE A 57 -22.32 3.74 0.47
C PHE A 57 -22.11 4.30 1.86
N LYS A 58 -22.74 5.44 2.18
CA LYS A 58 -22.73 6.06 3.50
C LYS A 58 -24.14 6.27 3.99
N ALA A 59 -24.44 5.77 5.18
CA ALA A 59 -25.71 5.99 5.87
C ALA A 59 -25.42 6.74 7.17
N TYR A 60 -26.03 7.91 7.33
CA TYR A 60 -25.84 8.77 8.50
C TYR A 60 -27.02 8.67 9.44
N PHE A 61 -26.72 8.65 10.71
CA PHE A 61 -27.64 8.70 11.84
C PHE A 61 -27.15 9.84 12.74
N ASP A 62 -27.86 10.26 13.77
CA ASP A 62 -27.51 11.42 14.60
C ASP A 62 -26.00 11.58 14.85
N ASP A 63 -25.42 10.75 15.70
CA ASP A 63 -24.01 10.79 16.08
C ASP A 63 -23.19 9.66 15.44
N SER A 64 -23.75 8.97 14.44
CA SER A 64 -23.09 7.80 13.88
C SER A 64 -23.24 7.68 12.35
N MET A 65 -22.38 6.86 11.76
CA MET A 65 -22.34 6.60 10.32
C MET A 65 -21.94 5.16 10.05
N VAL A 66 -22.52 4.58 9.02
CA VAL A 66 -22.04 3.34 8.39
C VAL A 66 -21.43 3.70 7.03
N ASN A 67 -20.22 3.20 6.77
CA ASN A 67 -19.54 3.31 5.48
C ASN A 67 -19.27 1.91 4.92
N VAL A 68 -19.54 1.72 3.63
CA VAL A 68 -19.15 0.50 2.90
C VAL A 68 -18.56 0.92 1.56
N GLU A 69 -17.33 0.49 1.29
CA GLU A 69 -16.65 0.67 0.01
C GLU A 69 -16.24 -0.69 -0.55
N ALA A 70 -16.76 -1.01 -1.74
CA ALA A 70 -16.50 -2.25 -2.44
C ALA A 70 -16.12 -1.96 -3.89
N ILE A 71 -15.14 -2.72 -4.43
CA ILE A 71 -14.61 -2.56 -5.77
C ILE A 71 -14.79 -3.86 -6.54
N LEU A 72 -15.52 -3.81 -7.64
CA LEU A 72 -15.59 -4.86 -8.64
C LEU A 72 -14.50 -4.62 -9.68
N ILE A 73 -13.72 -5.63 -10.01
CA ILE A 73 -12.64 -5.55 -11.00
C ILE A 73 -12.86 -6.62 -12.04
N ALA A 74 -12.83 -6.23 -13.32
CA ALA A 74 -12.69 -7.11 -14.46
C ALA A 74 -11.30 -6.86 -15.07
N ASP A 75 -10.52 -7.92 -15.24
CA ASP A 75 -9.13 -7.89 -15.66
C ASP A 75 -8.96 -8.80 -16.87
N ASP A 76 -8.30 -8.34 -17.91
CA ASP A 76 -8.23 -9.04 -19.19
C ASP A 76 -7.17 -10.14 -19.25
N ILE A 77 -6.15 -10.08 -18.38
CA ILE A 77 -5.06 -11.06 -18.35
C ILE A 77 -5.20 -12.10 -17.22
N GLY A 78 -6.23 -11.99 -16.38
CA GLY A 78 -6.42 -12.88 -15.24
C GLY A 78 -5.36 -12.70 -14.15
N SER A 79 -5.06 -11.45 -13.79
CA SER A 79 -4.03 -11.10 -12.80
C SER A 79 -4.50 -11.12 -11.35
N GLN A 80 -5.80 -11.29 -11.11
CA GLN A 80 -6.37 -11.23 -9.76
C GLN A 80 -6.10 -12.51 -8.97
N SER A 81 -5.84 -12.38 -7.68
CA SER A 81 -5.59 -13.50 -6.76
C SER A 81 -6.35 -13.34 -5.44
N SER A 82 -6.69 -14.49 -4.81
CA SER A 82 -7.49 -14.54 -3.59
C SER A 82 -6.66 -14.34 -2.32
N ASN A 83 -6.04 -13.17 -2.19
CA ASN A 83 -5.27 -12.78 -0.99
C ASN A 83 -5.63 -11.33 -0.58
N GLY A 84 -5.11 -10.87 0.54
CA GLY A 84 -5.40 -9.54 1.07
C GLY A 84 -6.90 -9.36 1.36
N ILE A 85 -7.51 -8.30 0.81
CA ILE A 85 -8.92 -7.93 1.06
C ILE A 85 -9.91 -8.49 0.04
N SER A 86 -9.50 -9.42 -0.82
CA SER A 86 -10.38 -10.01 -1.83
C SER A 86 -11.48 -10.84 -1.16
N ALA A 87 -12.75 -10.43 -1.37
CA ALA A 87 -13.93 -11.16 -0.91
C ALA A 87 -14.32 -12.30 -1.87
N PHE A 88 -13.97 -12.13 -3.14
CA PHE A 88 -14.18 -13.13 -4.20
C PHE A 88 -13.16 -12.91 -5.32
N VAL A 89 -12.66 -13.99 -5.89
CA VAL A 89 -11.89 -14.02 -7.14
C VAL A 89 -12.37 -15.20 -7.96
N SER A 90 -12.53 -15.01 -9.27
CA SER A 90 -12.84 -16.11 -10.20
C SER A 90 -11.64 -17.06 -10.35
N ASP A 91 -11.91 -18.33 -10.68
CA ASP A 91 -10.87 -19.37 -10.80
C ASP A 91 -9.80 -19.02 -11.86
N ASP A 92 -10.17 -18.25 -12.87
CA ASP A 92 -9.30 -17.79 -13.96
C ASP A 92 -8.61 -16.42 -13.66
N GLY A 93 -8.92 -15.80 -12.51
CA GLY A 93 -8.34 -14.51 -12.11
C GLY A 93 -8.85 -13.29 -12.88
N HIS A 94 -9.88 -13.43 -13.75
CA HIS A 94 -10.40 -12.31 -14.56
C HIS A 94 -11.37 -11.40 -13.79
N PHE A 95 -11.97 -11.87 -12.71
CA PHE A 95 -12.92 -11.10 -11.92
C PHE A 95 -12.59 -11.15 -10.44
N SER A 96 -12.69 -10.00 -9.78
CA SER A 96 -12.58 -9.93 -8.32
C SER A 96 -13.57 -8.93 -7.71
N LEU A 97 -13.93 -9.20 -6.45
CA LEU A 97 -14.63 -8.27 -5.56
C LEU A 97 -13.72 -8.02 -4.35
N LYS A 98 -13.30 -6.77 -4.17
CA LYS A 98 -12.53 -6.32 -3.01
C LYS A 98 -13.45 -5.52 -2.09
N LEU A 99 -13.43 -5.84 -0.79
CA LEU A 99 -14.08 -5.04 0.25
C LEU A 99 -13.03 -4.14 0.89
N LYS A 100 -12.96 -2.89 0.44
CA LYS A 100 -11.93 -1.94 0.85
C LYS A 100 -12.19 -1.39 2.24
N GLU A 101 -13.44 -0.94 2.50
CA GLU A 101 -13.90 -0.48 3.80
C GLU A 101 -15.31 -0.98 4.09
N ALA A 102 -15.59 -1.30 5.36
CA ALA A 102 -16.93 -1.62 5.87
C ALA A 102 -16.93 -1.40 7.38
N TYR A 103 -17.35 -0.22 7.85
CA TYR A 103 -17.28 0.11 9.26
C TYR A 103 -18.49 0.92 9.73
N TYR A 104 -18.74 0.84 11.03
CA TYR A 104 -19.59 1.72 11.80
C TYR A 104 -18.70 2.73 12.55
N ASP A 105 -19.08 4.00 12.51
CA ASP A 105 -18.39 5.11 13.16
C ASP A 105 -19.38 5.83 14.11
N TYR A 106 -18.99 6.00 15.37
CA TYR A 106 -19.76 6.73 16.38
C TYR A 106 -18.93 7.88 16.94
N ASN A 107 -19.51 9.08 16.99
CA ASN A 107 -18.89 10.29 17.51
C ASN A 107 -19.57 10.72 18.83
N GLY A 108 -18.90 10.50 19.96
CA GLY A 108 -19.34 10.92 21.29
C GLY A 108 -18.82 12.30 21.72
N GLY A 109 -18.38 13.15 20.78
CA GLY A 109 -17.82 14.46 21.03
C GLY A 109 -16.32 14.43 21.33
N PHE A 110 -15.91 14.26 22.60
CA PHE A 110 -14.50 14.18 22.98
C PHE A 110 -13.88 12.79 22.72
N TRP A 111 -14.66 11.82 22.31
CA TRP A 111 -14.22 10.48 21.94
C TRP A 111 -15.02 9.97 20.74
N ALA A 112 -14.44 9.03 20.01
CA ALA A 112 -15.08 8.34 18.89
C ALA A 112 -14.73 6.86 18.89
N LEU A 113 -15.64 6.05 18.36
CA LEU A 113 -15.46 4.61 18.19
C LEU A 113 -15.70 4.23 16.74
N ARG A 114 -14.72 3.54 16.11
CA ARG A 114 -14.91 2.95 14.78
C ARG A 114 -14.70 1.44 14.86
N ALA A 115 -15.66 0.68 14.34
CA ALA A 115 -15.63 -0.77 14.35
C ALA A 115 -15.87 -1.33 12.94
N GLY A 116 -14.99 -2.22 12.48
CA GLY A 116 -15.06 -2.87 11.16
C GLY A 116 -13.84 -2.63 10.32
N ARG A 117 -13.98 -2.95 9.02
CA ARG A 117 -12.89 -2.79 8.05
C ARG A 117 -12.68 -1.31 7.73
N GLN A 118 -11.50 -0.81 7.99
CA GLN A 118 -11.17 0.61 7.89
C GLN A 118 -9.74 0.83 7.42
N ILE A 119 -9.52 1.91 6.67
CA ILE A 119 -8.19 2.40 6.33
C ILE A 119 -7.79 3.47 7.35
N SER A 120 -6.57 3.36 7.86
CA SER A 120 -5.97 4.34 8.74
C SER A 120 -4.55 4.65 8.27
N ALA A 121 -4.32 5.87 7.82
CA ALA A 121 -3.03 6.33 7.35
C ALA A 121 -2.25 7.01 8.48
N TRP A 122 -1.00 6.65 8.63
CA TRP A 122 -0.06 7.20 9.59
C TRP A 122 1.10 7.92 8.90
N GLY A 123 1.85 8.69 9.67
CA GLY A 123 3.09 9.31 9.18
C GLY A 123 2.92 10.53 8.29
N LYS A 124 4.03 11.02 7.80
CA LYS A 124 4.19 12.22 6.96
C LYS A 124 4.90 11.94 5.64
N ALA A 125 5.36 10.70 5.42
CA ALA A 125 6.02 10.27 4.19
C ALA A 125 5.04 10.25 3.02
N ASP A 126 5.51 10.60 1.83
CA ASP A 126 4.76 10.50 0.58
C ASP A 126 5.34 9.38 -0.30
N GLY A 127 4.49 8.40 -0.64
CA GLY A 127 4.83 7.32 -1.56
C GLY A 127 5.71 6.21 -0.99
N ILE A 128 6.02 6.22 0.32
CA ILE A 128 6.80 5.19 1.00
C ILE A 128 6.31 4.97 2.43
N GLN A 129 6.46 3.75 2.95
CA GLN A 129 6.12 3.40 4.33
C GLN A 129 7.31 3.64 5.26
N ILE A 130 7.12 4.47 6.27
CA ILE A 130 8.02 4.64 7.42
C ILE A 130 7.29 4.23 8.69
N THR A 131 6.32 5.04 9.16
CA THR A 131 5.42 4.71 10.27
C THR A 131 4.05 4.23 9.80
N ASP A 132 3.71 4.37 8.50
CA ASP A 132 2.43 4.00 7.89
C ASP A 132 2.35 2.48 7.61
N ILE A 133 2.48 1.69 8.69
CA ILE A 133 2.55 0.22 8.62
C ILE A 133 1.26 -0.45 9.12
N LEU A 134 0.25 0.32 9.51
CA LEU A 134 -0.97 -0.24 10.09
C LEU A 134 -1.85 -0.93 9.06
N CYS A 135 -1.88 -0.39 7.84
CA CYS A 135 -2.68 -0.88 6.74
C CYS A 135 -1.79 -1.54 5.68
N PRO A 136 -2.04 -2.83 5.35
CA PRO A 136 -1.28 -3.51 4.31
C PRO A 136 -1.48 -2.87 2.94
N GLN A 137 -0.59 -3.16 1.98
CA GLN A 137 -0.62 -2.62 0.63
C GLN A 137 -1.06 -3.68 -0.39
N ASP A 138 -1.61 -3.23 -1.51
CA ASP A 138 -1.82 -4.06 -2.70
C ASP A 138 -0.56 -3.97 -3.57
N GLU A 139 0.33 -4.94 -3.39
CA GLU A 139 1.58 -5.09 -4.14
C GLU A 139 1.39 -5.85 -5.47
N SER A 140 0.15 -6.22 -5.78
CA SER A 140 -0.14 -7.00 -6.98
C SER A 140 -0.15 -6.17 -8.27
N ASN A 141 -0.21 -4.85 -8.18
CA ASN A 141 -0.30 -3.97 -9.34
C ASN A 141 0.30 -2.58 -9.06
N ILE A 142 1.62 -2.48 -9.08
CA ILE A 142 2.33 -1.20 -8.89
C ILE A 142 2.24 -0.25 -10.09
N ILE A 143 1.79 -0.75 -11.27
CA ILE A 143 1.72 0.04 -12.51
C ILE A 143 0.45 0.90 -12.56
N ALA A 144 -0.62 0.46 -11.91
CA ALA A 144 -1.96 1.03 -12.10
C ALA A 144 -2.54 1.68 -10.85
N SER A 145 -1.85 1.69 -9.72
CA SER A 145 -2.33 2.30 -8.47
C SER A 145 -1.29 3.21 -7.83
N THR A 146 -1.75 4.35 -7.34
CA THR A 146 -0.93 5.22 -6.50
C THR A 146 -0.74 4.58 -5.12
N TYR A 147 0.27 5.01 -4.36
CA TYR A 147 0.50 4.57 -2.98
C TYR A 147 -0.75 4.69 -2.08
N LYS A 148 -1.57 5.72 -2.28
CA LYS A 148 -2.82 5.89 -1.52
C LYS A 148 -3.89 4.90 -1.94
N GLU A 149 -4.00 4.59 -3.22
CA GLU A 149 -4.98 3.64 -3.77
C GLU A 149 -4.62 2.19 -3.41
N SER A 150 -3.34 1.86 -3.28
CA SER A 150 -2.86 0.51 -2.91
C SER A 150 -3.15 0.14 -1.46
N ARG A 151 -3.42 1.13 -0.58
CA ARG A 151 -3.70 0.88 0.84
C ARG A 151 -4.97 0.07 1.04
N GLN A 152 -4.91 -0.98 1.86
CA GLN A 152 -6.00 -1.92 2.14
C GLN A 152 -6.54 -1.73 3.56
N GLY A 153 -7.84 -1.97 3.75
CA GLY A 153 -8.48 -1.87 5.05
C GLY A 153 -8.15 -3.04 5.98
N ILE A 154 -8.02 -2.75 7.26
CA ILE A 154 -7.89 -3.73 8.35
C ILE A 154 -9.20 -3.88 9.13
N ASP A 155 -9.51 -5.07 9.61
CA ASP A 155 -10.66 -5.32 10.48
C ASP A 155 -10.28 -4.94 11.91
N ALA A 156 -10.72 -3.76 12.39
CA ALA A 156 -10.28 -3.19 13.66
C ALA A 156 -11.40 -2.56 14.48
N LEU A 157 -11.19 -2.52 15.79
CA LEU A 157 -11.87 -1.61 16.70
C LEU A 157 -10.89 -0.47 17.01
N ARG A 158 -11.27 0.76 16.66
CA ARG A 158 -10.52 1.98 16.95
C ARG A 158 -11.27 2.82 17.96
N LEU A 159 -10.62 3.16 19.06
CA LEU A 159 -11.07 4.13 20.04
C LEU A 159 -10.21 5.39 19.89
N SER A 160 -10.86 6.54 19.70
CA SER A 160 -10.19 7.83 19.54
C SER A 160 -10.56 8.76 20.69
N PHE A 161 -9.58 9.46 21.25
CA PHE A 161 -9.76 10.63 22.09
C PHE A 161 -9.48 11.87 21.25
N ILE A 162 -10.37 12.86 21.29
CA ILE A 162 -10.33 14.07 20.47
C ILE A 162 -10.31 15.29 21.38
N GLY A 163 -9.14 15.84 21.61
CA GLY A 163 -8.95 17.08 22.35
C GLY A 163 -8.47 18.22 21.43
N GLU A 164 -8.45 19.44 21.91
CA GLU A 164 -8.06 20.62 21.12
C GLU A 164 -6.60 20.57 20.63
N LYS A 165 -5.69 20.08 21.46
CA LYS A 165 -4.24 20.02 21.18
C LYS A 165 -3.68 18.61 21.17
N VAL A 166 -4.48 17.63 21.55
CA VAL A 166 -4.06 16.23 21.66
C VAL A 166 -5.12 15.34 21.08
N GLN A 167 -4.71 14.44 20.23
CA GLN A 167 -5.52 13.34 19.73
C GLN A 167 -4.81 12.02 20.04
N ALA A 168 -5.53 11.06 20.57
CA ALA A 168 -5.00 9.72 20.81
C ALA A 168 -5.92 8.68 20.16
N ASP A 169 -5.32 7.70 19.51
CA ASP A 169 -6.02 6.57 18.90
C ASP A 169 -5.45 5.26 19.46
N ALA A 170 -6.31 4.32 19.80
CA ALA A 170 -5.95 2.97 20.16
C ALA A 170 -6.71 1.98 19.26
N TYR A 171 -6.00 0.97 18.76
CA TYR A 171 -6.52 -0.03 17.84
C TYR A 171 -6.38 -1.43 18.42
N TRP A 172 -7.42 -2.22 18.28
CA TRP A 172 -7.40 -3.67 18.42
C TRP A 172 -7.79 -4.30 17.09
N ILE A 173 -6.90 -5.11 16.52
CA ILE A 173 -7.08 -5.79 15.25
C ILE A 173 -7.16 -7.28 15.56
N PRO A 174 -8.37 -7.87 15.59
CA PRO A 174 -8.55 -9.27 16.03
C PRO A 174 -7.97 -10.28 15.07
N PHE A 175 -7.91 -9.95 13.78
CA PHE A 175 -7.47 -10.86 12.73
C PHE A 175 -6.54 -10.15 11.76
N PHE A 176 -5.42 -10.78 11.48
CA PHE A 176 -4.41 -10.31 10.55
C PHE A 176 -4.94 -10.25 9.10
N THR A 177 -4.56 -9.20 8.39
CA THR A 177 -4.79 -9.03 6.95
C THR A 177 -3.43 -8.81 6.27
N PRO A 178 -2.97 -9.71 5.39
CA PRO A 178 -1.69 -9.56 4.71
C PRO A 178 -1.77 -8.55 3.56
N SER A 179 -0.63 -8.07 3.08
CA SER A 179 -0.50 -7.40 1.79
C SER A 179 -0.94 -8.31 0.64
N THR A 180 -1.57 -7.73 -0.39
CA THR A 180 -1.95 -8.47 -1.59
C THR A 180 -0.73 -8.66 -2.48
N MET A 181 -0.31 -9.91 -2.68
CA MET A 181 0.85 -10.29 -3.47
C MET A 181 0.46 -10.65 -4.92
N PRO A 182 1.36 -10.50 -5.91
CA PRO A 182 1.11 -10.86 -7.32
C PRO A 182 1.18 -12.37 -7.54
N LEU A 183 0.29 -13.15 -6.91
CA LEU A 183 0.33 -14.62 -6.91
C LEU A 183 -0.27 -15.26 -8.17
N ALA A 184 -1.14 -14.55 -8.91
CA ALA A 184 -1.75 -15.06 -10.13
C ALA A 184 -0.68 -15.38 -11.19
N LYS A 185 -0.84 -16.51 -11.90
CA LYS A 185 0.15 -16.99 -12.88
C LYS A 185 0.43 -16.00 -14.00
N ASN A 186 -0.58 -15.25 -14.41
CA ASN A 186 -0.50 -14.29 -15.51
C ASN A 186 -0.12 -12.87 -15.04
N ASN A 187 0.12 -12.67 -13.71
CA ASN A 187 0.48 -11.35 -13.22
C ASN A 187 1.88 -10.96 -13.72
N PRO A 188 2.06 -9.83 -14.41
CA PRO A 188 3.35 -9.40 -14.96
C PRO A 188 4.38 -9.08 -13.89
N MET A 189 3.97 -8.87 -12.64
CA MET A 189 4.84 -8.63 -11.49
C MET A 189 5.29 -9.92 -10.79
N ARG A 190 4.78 -11.08 -11.18
CA ARG A 190 5.19 -12.35 -10.61
C ARG A 190 6.61 -12.69 -11.03
N ARG A 191 7.58 -12.56 -10.12
CA ARG A 191 9.01 -12.75 -10.37
C ARG A 191 9.52 -14.15 -10.03
N ILE A 192 8.88 -14.83 -9.10
CA ILE A 192 9.26 -16.17 -8.63
C ILE A 192 8.04 -17.08 -8.68
N ASN A 193 8.28 -18.38 -8.62
CA ASN A 193 7.22 -19.37 -8.43
C ASN A 193 6.73 -19.32 -6.98
N PHE A 194 5.95 -18.30 -6.65
CA PHE A 194 5.27 -18.22 -5.36
C PHE A 194 4.39 -19.44 -5.17
N PRO A 195 4.24 -19.93 -3.93
CA PRO A 195 3.21 -20.89 -3.60
C PRO A 195 1.84 -20.27 -3.90
N ASP A 196 0.84 -21.12 -4.16
CA ASP A 196 -0.52 -20.63 -4.42
C ASP A 196 -1.13 -19.94 -3.20
N ASN A 197 -0.68 -20.29 -1.98
CA ASN A 197 -1.08 -19.68 -0.72
C ASN A 197 0.09 -19.61 0.26
N PHE A 198 0.11 -18.56 1.08
CA PHE A 198 1.00 -18.43 2.23
C PHE A 198 0.29 -18.90 3.50
N GLU A 199 1.05 -19.44 4.45
CA GLU A 199 0.51 -19.86 5.75
C GLU A 199 0.17 -18.64 6.61
N LEU A 200 -1.12 -18.37 6.75
CA LEU A 200 -1.62 -17.25 7.55
C LEU A 200 -1.65 -17.61 9.04
N PRO A 201 -1.42 -16.64 9.93
CA PRO A 201 -1.67 -16.81 11.35
C PRO A 201 -3.10 -17.29 11.62
N GLU A 202 -3.25 -18.25 12.52
CA GLU A 202 -4.57 -18.76 12.90
C GLU A 202 -5.47 -17.63 13.41
N LYS A 203 -6.75 -17.64 13.00
CA LYS A 203 -7.75 -16.66 13.44
C LYS A 203 -8.17 -16.91 14.90
N LYS A 204 -7.29 -16.52 15.83
CA LYS A 204 -7.47 -16.59 17.29
C LYS A 204 -7.22 -15.22 17.88
N PHE A 205 -7.92 -14.85 18.95
CA PHE A 205 -7.68 -13.57 19.64
C PHE A 205 -6.27 -13.46 20.23
N ALA A 206 -5.60 -14.57 20.53
CA ALA A 206 -4.18 -14.58 20.90
C ALA A 206 -3.26 -14.05 19.79
N ASN A 207 -3.71 -14.09 18.54
CA ASN A 207 -3.01 -13.60 17.37
C ASN A 207 -3.41 -12.17 16.97
N SER A 208 -4.20 -11.49 17.80
CA SER A 208 -4.56 -10.08 17.59
C SER A 208 -3.33 -9.18 17.51
N GLU A 209 -3.54 -8.05 16.85
CA GLU A 209 -2.57 -6.98 16.72
C GLU A 209 -3.06 -5.76 17.50
N TYR A 210 -2.14 -4.92 17.95
CA TYR A 210 -2.42 -3.75 18.76
C TYR A 210 -1.63 -2.56 18.23
N ALA A 211 -2.29 -1.40 18.18
CA ALA A 211 -1.64 -0.18 17.73
C ALA A 211 -2.13 1.03 18.52
N ALA A 212 -1.27 2.03 18.65
CA ALA A 212 -1.62 3.31 19.28
C ALA A 212 -0.94 4.47 18.59
N ARG A 213 -1.62 5.61 18.55
CA ARG A 213 -1.08 6.89 18.10
C ARG A 213 -1.40 7.97 19.12
N LEU A 214 -0.43 8.85 19.37
CA LEU A 214 -0.60 10.07 20.14
C LEU A 214 -0.14 11.24 19.28
N GLY A 215 -1.04 12.11 18.86
CA GLY A 215 -0.78 13.33 18.11
C GLY A 215 -0.90 14.55 19.00
N MET A 216 0.05 15.47 18.93
CA MET A 216 0.08 16.75 19.62
C MET A 216 0.22 17.87 18.61
N TYR A 217 -0.64 18.88 18.72
CA TYR A 217 -0.73 19.99 17.77
C TYR A 217 -0.36 21.30 18.48
N PHE A 218 0.78 21.84 18.11
CA PHE A 218 1.29 23.11 18.60
C PHE A 218 1.11 24.20 17.53
N SER A 219 1.24 25.45 17.89
CA SER A 219 1.09 26.58 16.94
C SER A 219 2.17 26.59 15.86
N SER A 220 3.36 26.03 16.13
CA SER A 220 4.53 26.09 15.25
C SER A 220 4.89 24.75 14.62
N PHE A 221 4.38 23.64 15.13
CA PHE A 221 4.65 22.30 14.60
C PHE A 221 3.61 21.32 15.14
N ASP A 222 3.49 20.18 14.49
CA ASP A 222 2.83 19.01 15.05
C ASP A 222 3.86 17.91 15.39
N LEU A 223 3.47 17.00 16.28
CA LEU A 223 4.30 15.88 16.73
C LEU A 223 3.40 14.67 16.98
N SER A 224 3.75 13.52 16.40
CA SER A 224 3.02 12.28 16.66
C SER A 224 3.97 11.18 17.10
N PHE A 225 3.47 10.31 17.98
CA PHE A 225 4.13 9.08 18.41
C PHE A 225 3.26 7.88 18.04
N TYR A 226 3.90 6.79 17.66
CA TYR A 226 3.27 5.57 17.21
C TYR A 226 3.84 4.35 17.94
N GLY A 227 2.98 3.39 18.21
CA GLY A 227 3.36 2.08 18.68
C GLY A 227 2.53 1.01 17.98
N PHE A 228 3.18 -0.04 17.52
CA PHE A 228 2.52 -1.19 16.89
C PHE A 228 3.13 -2.49 17.41
N TYR A 229 2.28 -3.48 17.61
CA TYR A 229 2.66 -4.86 17.85
C TYR A 229 1.69 -5.77 17.09
N GLY A 230 2.18 -6.44 16.07
CA GLY A 230 1.37 -7.23 15.16
C GLY A 230 2.23 -8.17 14.31
N TRP A 231 1.77 -8.41 13.09
CA TRP A 231 2.43 -9.23 12.10
C TRP A 231 3.06 -8.34 11.03
N ASP A 232 4.17 -8.78 10.45
CA ASP A 232 4.69 -8.15 9.23
C ASP A 232 3.74 -8.48 8.07
N ASP A 233 3.35 -7.49 7.28
CA ASP A 233 2.37 -7.66 6.21
C ASP A 233 2.90 -8.52 5.06
N MET A 234 4.24 -8.59 4.93
CA MET A 234 4.91 -9.34 3.89
C MET A 234 5.32 -10.72 4.38
N PRO A 235 5.15 -11.77 3.56
CA PRO A 235 5.54 -13.12 3.94
C PRO A 235 7.05 -13.31 3.86
N PHE A 236 7.59 -14.15 4.76
CA PHE A 236 8.96 -14.67 4.70
C PHE A 236 8.99 -15.92 3.84
N ILE A 237 9.86 -15.95 2.85
CA ILE A 237 9.95 -17.02 1.86
C ILE A 237 10.99 -18.06 2.28
N SER A 238 10.55 -19.30 2.36
CA SER A 238 11.38 -20.48 2.63
C SER A 238 11.55 -21.32 1.37
N TYR A 239 12.79 -21.59 1.02
CA TYR A 239 13.17 -22.47 -0.07
C TYR A 239 13.61 -23.81 0.52
N THR A 240 13.01 -24.92 0.10
CA THR A 240 13.36 -26.26 0.56
C THR A 240 13.84 -27.09 -0.62
N LEU A 241 15.08 -27.61 -0.53
CA LEU A 241 15.68 -28.49 -1.52
C LEU A 241 15.16 -29.91 -1.30
N GLY A 242 14.45 -30.47 -2.28
CA GLY A 242 13.94 -31.84 -2.25
C GLY A 242 14.46 -32.66 -3.42
N ALA A 243 14.22 -33.98 -3.38
CA ALA A 243 14.61 -34.88 -4.46
C ALA A 243 13.93 -34.54 -5.82
N SER A 244 12.76 -33.91 -5.78
CA SER A 244 11.98 -33.49 -6.96
C SER A 244 12.22 -32.04 -7.39
N GLY A 245 13.13 -31.31 -6.73
CA GLY A 245 13.41 -29.90 -7.00
C GLY A 245 13.25 -28.99 -5.78
N ILE A 246 13.13 -27.70 -6.03
CA ILE A 246 12.95 -26.67 -4.99
C ILE A 246 11.47 -26.48 -4.73
N SER A 247 11.03 -26.62 -3.47
CA SER A 247 9.72 -26.20 -3.02
C SER A 247 9.80 -24.84 -2.32
N VAL A 248 8.80 -23.99 -2.54
CA VAL A 248 8.69 -22.65 -1.96
C VAL A 248 7.49 -22.62 -1.03
N SER A 249 7.69 -22.13 0.18
CA SER A 249 6.63 -21.87 1.16
C SER A 249 6.80 -20.46 1.75
N GLY A 250 5.80 -19.97 2.46
CA GLY A 250 5.90 -18.67 3.12
C GLY A 250 5.05 -18.60 4.37
N SER A 251 5.54 -17.86 5.35
CA SER A 251 4.88 -17.62 6.64
C SER A 251 4.99 -16.14 7.01
N TYR A 252 4.20 -15.72 7.99
CA TYR A 252 4.22 -14.35 8.52
C TYR A 252 4.79 -14.37 9.94
N GLU A 253 5.55 -13.32 10.28
CA GLU A 253 6.24 -13.22 11.56
C GLU A 253 5.80 -11.99 12.35
N ARG A 254 5.93 -12.06 13.69
CA ARG A 254 5.59 -10.95 14.58
C ARG A 254 6.64 -9.85 14.50
N MET A 255 6.17 -8.60 14.56
CA MET A 255 7.02 -7.42 14.70
C MET A 255 6.46 -6.43 15.71
N ALA A 256 7.34 -5.59 16.24
CA ALA A 256 7.00 -4.39 17.00
C ALA A 256 7.59 -3.15 16.30
N MET A 257 6.90 -2.01 16.41
CA MET A 257 7.40 -0.73 15.90
C MET A 257 7.12 0.39 16.89
N PHE A 258 8.09 1.31 17.01
CA PHE A 258 7.94 2.58 17.68
C PHE A 258 8.28 3.69 16.68
N GLY A 259 7.35 4.60 16.48
CA GLY A 259 7.49 5.65 15.48
C GLY A 259 7.29 7.05 16.06
N VAL A 260 7.84 8.03 15.35
CA VAL A 260 7.66 9.45 15.63
C VAL A 260 7.62 10.22 14.31
N ASP A 261 6.77 11.22 14.21
CA ASP A 261 6.80 12.19 13.13
C ASP A 261 6.58 13.62 13.63
N SER A 262 6.99 14.57 12.79
CA SER A 262 6.74 15.99 12.98
C SER A 262 6.60 16.70 11.63
N ALA A 263 5.73 17.70 11.55
CA ALA A 263 5.67 18.66 10.48
C ALA A 263 5.81 20.07 11.02
N ILE A 264 6.71 20.87 10.40
CA ILE A 264 7.13 22.19 10.88
C ILE A 264 6.93 23.19 9.72
N PRO A 265 5.81 23.94 9.70
CA PRO A 265 5.58 24.97 8.69
C PRO A 265 6.47 26.22 8.96
N VAL A 266 7.16 26.70 7.93
CA VAL A 266 8.00 27.90 7.95
C VAL A 266 7.81 28.68 6.64
N GLY A 267 6.94 29.69 6.66
CA GLY A 267 6.58 30.43 5.44
C GLY A 267 5.95 29.54 4.40
N ASP A 268 6.51 29.50 3.19
CA ASP A 268 6.03 28.69 2.07
C ASP A 268 6.53 27.22 2.12
N PHE A 269 7.29 26.87 3.15
CA PHE A 269 7.89 25.56 3.33
C PHE A 269 7.25 24.80 4.48
N VAL A 270 7.18 23.45 4.34
CA VAL A 270 6.90 22.54 5.45
C VAL A 270 8.03 21.52 5.53
N PHE A 271 8.76 21.53 6.63
CA PHE A 271 9.74 20.49 6.93
C PHE A 271 9.03 19.27 7.56
N ARG A 272 9.33 18.09 7.05
CA ARG A 272 8.80 16.83 7.56
C ARG A 272 9.91 15.96 8.08
N LEU A 273 9.72 15.41 9.27
CA LEU A 273 10.63 14.45 9.88
C LEU A 273 9.82 13.25 10.31
N GLU A 274 10.31 12.05 10.02
CA GLU A 274 9.67 10.82 10.41
C GLU A 274 10.71 9.75 10.70
N SER A 275 10.48 8.92 11.71
CA SER A 275 11.34 7.78 12.01
C SER A 275 10.54 6.65 12.63
N ALA A 276 10.93 5.42 12.30
CA ALA A 276 10.40 4.19 12.86
C ALA A 276 11.54 3.27 13.29
N PHE A 277 11.48 2.75 14.52
CA PHE A 277 12.40 1.77 15.06
C PHE A 277 11.69 0.43 15.25
N PHE A 278 12.30 -0.62 14.73
CA PHE A 278 11.81 -1.99 14.80
C PHE A 278 12.79 -2.85 15.60
N PRO A 279 12.50 -3.14 16.89
CA PRO A 279 13.33 -4.02 17.68
C PRO A 279 13.18 -5.48 17.23
N LYS A 280 14.29 -6.17 16.99
CA LYS A 280 14.33 -7.58 16.61
C LYS A 280 13.32 -7.94 15.50
N ARG A 281 13.20 -7.08 14.48
CA ARG A 281 12.40 -7.38 13.30
C ARG A 281 13.00 -8.57 12.59
N LYS A 282 12.16 -9.50 12.15
CA LYS A 282 12.56 -10.57 11.27
C LYS A 282 13.00 -9.97 9.92
N MET A 283 14.11 -10.43 9.38
CA MET A 283 14.64 -10.03 8.08
C MET A 283 14.82 -11.25 7.21
N GLN A 284 14.32 -11.21 5.98
CA GLN A 284 14.44 -12.29 5.00
C GLN A 284 15.90 -12.67 4.77
N THR A 285 16.24 -13.96 4.86
CA THR A 285 17.53 -14.48 4.43
C THR A 285 17.54 -14.76 2.94
N SER A 286 18.72 -14.66 2.30
CA SER A 286 18.85 -14.89 0.87
C SER A 286 18.61 -16.37 0.50
N ALA A 287 18.13 -16.60 -0.71
CA ALA A 287 17.93 -17.95 -1.24
C ALA A 287 19.23 -18.77 -1.26
N GLU A 288 20.37 -18.12 -1.55
CA GLU A 288 21.71 -18.71 -1.56
C GLU A 288 22.10 -19.19 -0.16
N TYR A 289 21.87 -18.37 0.87
CA TYR A 289 22.14 -18.74 2.25
C TYR A 289 21.31 -19.93 2.67
N GLN A 290 19.99 -19.92 2.40
CA GLN A 290 19.10 -21.03 2.71
C GLN A 290 19.53 -22.32 2.02
N ALA A 291 19.91 -22.27 0.73
CA ALA A 291 20.39 -23.40 -0.03
C ALA A 291 21.72 -23.94 0.51
N ALA A 292 22.69 -23.06 0.82
CA ALA A 292 24.00 -23.45 1.34
C ALA A 292 23.88 -24.21 2.68
N ARG A 293 23.00 -23.75 3.58
CA ARG A 293 22.73 -24.41 4.87
C ARG A 293 22.18 -25.82 4.67
N GLN A 294 21.20 -25.99 3.78
CA GLN A 294 20.58 -27.29 3.50
C GLN A 294 21.56 -28.28 2.86
N ILE A 295 22.41 -27.81 1.93
CA ILE A 295 23.49 -28.64 1.33
C ILE A 295 24.47 -29.07 2.41
N GLY A 296 24.77 -28.22 3.40
CA GLY A 296 25.60 -28.53 4.56
C GLY A 296 24.95 -29.47 5.58
N GLY A 297 23.68 -29.88 5.38
CA GLY A 297 22.93 -30.75 6.28
C GLY A 297 22.44 -30.02 7.54
N GLU A 298 22.35 -28.69 7.50
CA GLU A 298 21.89 -27.85 8.59
C GLU A 298 20.47 -27.33 8.33
N ASN A 299 19.72 -26.99 9.40
CA ASN A 299 18.45 -26.31 9.23
C ASN A 299 18.69 -24.91 8.67
N SER A 300 17.93 -24.54 7.63
CA SER A 300 17.91 -23.17 7.11
C SER A 300 16.73 -22.42 7.68
N GLU A 301 17.00 -21.22 8.19
CA GLU A 301 15.96 -20.29 8.62
C GLU A 301 15.71 -19.26 7.52
N SER A 302 14.44 -19.01 7.21
CA SER A 302 14.04 -18.03 6.19
C SER A 302 14.21 -16.58 6.64
N PHE A 303 14.51 -16.36 7.92
CA PHE A 303 14.72 -15.02 8.51
C PHE A 303 15.74 -15.04 9.64
N GLU A 304 16.27 -13.85 9.93
CA GLU A 304 17.11 -13.55 11.10
C GLU A 304 16.59 -12.33 11.86
N ASP A 305 16.82 -12.27 13.18
CA ASP A 305 16.41 -11.15 14.03
C ASP A 305 17.39 -9.99 13.95
N HIS A 306 16.93 -8.81 13.53
CA HIS A 306 17.72 -7.59 13.48
C HIS A 306 16.95 -6.38 14.01
N ASN A 307 17.66 -5.44 14.63
CA ASN A 307 17.10 -4.11 14.86
C ASN A 307 17.16 -3.31 13.56
N GLN A 308 16.07 -2.60 13.23
CA GLN A 308 16.02 -1.74 12.05
C GLN A 308 15.58 -0.34 12.45
N ILE A 309 16.12 0.66 11.78
CA ILE A 309 15.64 2.04 11.82
C ILE A 309 15.33 2.51 10.41
N LEU A 310 14.15 3.08 10.24
CA LEU A 310 13.76 3.88 9.08
C LEU A 310 13.72 5.35 9.50
N ALA A 311 14.19 6.25 8.64
CA ALA A 311 14.14 7.69 8.90
C ALA A 311 13.90 8.45 7.61
N LEU A 312 13.16 9.54 7.71
CA LEU A 312 12.84 10.44 6.60
C LEU A 312 13.05 11.89 7.04
N ALA A 313 13.65 12.68 6.14
CA ALA A 313 13.66 14.12 6.18
C ALA A 313 13.09 14.66 4.86
N GLY A 314 12.03 15.44 4.93
CA GLY A 314 11.30 15.95 3.77
C GLY A 314 11.10 17.45 3.82
N LEU A 315 10.88 18.03 2.63
CA LEU A 315 10.58 19.43 2.42
C LEU A 315 9.46 19.55 1.39
N ASP A 316 8.36 20.19 1.78
CA ASP A 316 7.32 20.64 0.86
C ASP A 316 7.50 22.12 0.58
N TRP A 317 7.31 22.50 -0.67
CA TRP A 317 7.32 23.88 -1.12
C TRP A 317 6.14 24.14 -2.04
N SER A 318 5.26 25.03 -1.61
CA SER A 318 4.10 25.49 -2.38
C SER A 318 4.37 26.87 -2.96
N LEU A 319 4.35 26.96 -4.28
CA LEU A 319 4.58 28.18 -5.03
C LEU A 319 3.26 28.83 -5.46
N SER A 320 3.23 30.16 -5.52
CA SER A 320 2.04 30.96 -5.79
C SER A 320 1.40 30.74 -7.17
N ASP A 321 2.15 30.18 -8.13
CA ASP A 321 1.68 29.98 -9.51
C ASP A 321 1.18 28.54 -9.78
N GLY A 322 0.83 27.78 -8.72
CA GLY A 322 0.24 26.43 -8.81
C GLY A 322 1.26 25.31 -8.95
N TRP A 323 2.52 25.52 -8.57
CA TRP A 323 3.50 24.46 -8.37
C TRP A 323 3.47 23.96 -6.93
N THR A 324 3.52 22.65 -6.77
CA THR A 324 3.83 21.97 -5.50
C THR A 324 5.04 21.08 -5.71
N ILE A 325 6.04 21.23 -4.86
CA ILE A 325 7.29 20.46 -4.90
C ILE A 325 7.44 19.78 -3.56
N ASN A 326 7.70 18.47 -3.58
CA ASN A 326 8.04 17.70 -2.39
C ASN A 326 9.35 16.95 -2.65
N MET A 327 10.28 17.07 -1.71
CA MET A 327 11.57 16.36 -1.74
C MET A 327 11.74 15.60 -0.43
N GLN A 328 12.20 14.35 -0.50
CA GLN A 328 12.43 13.52 0.68
C GLN A 328 13.75 12.76 0.55
N TYR A 329 14.50 12.70 1.62
CA TYR A 329 15.58 11.75 1.84
C TYR A 329 15.10 10.67 2.78
N ILE A 330 15.29 9.41 2.42
CA ILE A 330 14.88 8.22 3.15
C ILE A 330 16.12 7.39 3.45
N GLY A 331 16.33 7.04 4.70
CA GLY A 331 17.37 6.14 5.17
C GLY A 331 16.75 4.90 5.83
N ASP A 332 17.30 3.72 5.52
CA ASP A 332 16.91 2.43 6.10
C ASP A 332 18.17 1.69 6.53
N GLY A 333 18.33 1.51 7.83
CA GLY A 333 19.49 0.86 8.43
C GLY A 333 19.13 -0.37 9.25
N VAL A 334 19.80 -1.48 9.00
CA VAL A 334 19.73 -2.73 9.76
C VAL A 334 21.00 -2.88 10.57
N PHE A 335 20.85 -3.11 11.87
CA PHE A 335 21.98 -3.26 12.80
C PHE A 335 22.43 -4.70 12.92
N GLY A 336 23.74 -4.91 12.90
CA GLY A 336 24.38 -6.22 13.02
C GLY A 336 24.93 -6.73 11.70
N LYS A 337 25.27 -8.03 11.65
CA LYS A 337 25.76 -8.68 10.43
C LYS A 337 24.58 -8.97 9.50
N SER A 338 24.68 -8.60 8.25
CA SER A 338 23.65 -8.74 7.23
C SER A 338 24.09 -9.58 6.03
N GLU A 339 25.17 -10.35 6.17
CA GLU A 339 25.76 -11.14 5.07
C GLU A 339 24.82 -12.23 4.56
N ASN A 340 23.95 -12.73 5.44
CA ASN A 340 22.99 -13.79 5.14
C ASN A 340 21.63 -13.27 4.61
N LEU A 341 21.42 -11.96 4.67
CA LEU A 341 20.13 -11.35 4.34
C LEU A 341 19.96 -11.15 2.84
N ASP A 342 18.72 -11.19 2.40
CA ASP A 342 18.30 -10.82 1.04
C ASP A 342 18.20 -9.29 0.90
N ARG A 343 19.09 -8.57 1.57
CA ARG A 343 19.20 -7.11 1.52
C ARG A 343 20.54 -6.64 2.07
N LYS A 344 20.92 -5.43 1.75
CA LYS A 344 22.10 -4.79 2.37
C LYS A 344 21.73 -4.22 3.76
N SER A 345 22.75 -4.04 4.61
CA SER A 345 22.60 -3.46 5.94
C SER A 345 22.11 -2.00 5.94
N TYR A 346 22.38 -1.28 4.86
CA TYR A 346 22.00 0.11 4.71
C TYR A 346 21.52 0.42 3.29
N ASN A 347 20.35 1.06 3.21
CA ASN A 347 19.76 1.60 1.99
C ASN A 347 19.39 3.06 2.20
N HIS A 348 19.50 3.87 1.14
CA HIS A 348 19.04 5.24 1.17
C HIS A 348 18.56 5.71 -0.20
N GLN A 349 17.52 6.51 -0.19
CA GLN A 349 16.83 6.95 -1.39
C GLN A 349 16.54 8.44 -1.33
N LEU A 350 16.40 9.05 -2.48
CA LEU A 350 15.79 10.36 -2.66
C LEU A 350 14.47 10.19 -3.37
N SER A 351 13.46 10.95 -2.96
CA SER A 351 12.25 11.12 -3.76
C SER A 351 12.04 12.59 -4.11
N LEU A 352 11.48 12.81 -5.30
CA LEU A 352 11.07 14.12 -5.80
C LEU A 352 9.66 13.99 -6.37
N SER A 353 8.72 14.74 -5.81
CA SER A 353 7.38 14.90 -6.37
C SER A 353 7.17 16.33 -6.84
N LEU A 354 6.61 16.46 -8.03
CA LEU A 354 6.28 17.74 -8.66
C LEU A 354 4.82 17.68 -9.11
N GLU A 355 4.06 18.72 -8.81
CA GLU A 355 2.71 18.90 -9.34
C GLU A 355 2.56 20.32 -9.91
N LYS A 356 1.91 20.42 -11.08
CA LYS A 356 1.54 21.69 -11.72
C LYS A 356 0.11 21.65 -12.18
N LYS A 357 -0.69 22.56 -11.66
CA LYS A 357 -2.09 22.78 -12.09
C LYS A 357 -2.15 23.91 -13.11
N LEU A 358 -2.85 23.67 -14.20
CA LEU A 358 -3.04 24.58 -15.34
C LEU A 358 -4.51 24.67 -15.73
N LEU A 359 -4.85 25.65 -16.56
CA LEU A 359 -6.19 25.84 -17.14
C LEU A 359 -7.30 25.87 -16.06
N ASN A 360 -7.11 26.66 -15.02
CA ASN A 360 -8.01 26.72 -13.87
C ASN A 360 -8.21 25.34 -13.21
N GLU A 361 -7.11 24.61 -13.02
CA GLU A 361 -7.05 23.26 -12.40
C GLU A 361 -7.71 22.13 -13.21
N THR A 362 -8.12 22.39 -14.47
CA THR A 362 -8.65 21.33 -15.34
C THR A 362 -7.58 20.42 -15.93
N LEU A 363 -6.31 20.89 -15.99
CA LEU A 363 -5.17 20.11 -16.44
C LEU A 363 -4.12 20.06 -15.32
N THR A 364 -3.81 18.85 -14.87
CA THR A 364 -2.77 18.62 -13.86
C THR A 364 -1.66 17.77 -14.44
N PHE A 365 -0.43 18.26 -14.34
CA PHE A 365 0.78 17.46 -14.55
C PHE A 365 1.36 17.08 -13.21
N SER A 366 1.71 15.82 -13.04
CA SER A 366 2.44 15.36 -11.86
C SER A 366 3.57 14.41 -12.22
N GLY A 367 4.58 14.41 -11.40
CA GLY A 367 5.71 13.50 -11.48
C GLY A 367 6.15 13.09 -10.08
N LEU A 368 6.45 11.81 -9.90
CA LEU A 368 7.04 11.25 -8.69
C LEU A 368 8.21 10.37 -9.09
N ALA A 369 9.38 10.67 -8.57
CA ALA A 369 10.58 9.89 -8.83
C ALA A 369 11.21 9.42 -7.52
N PHE A 370 11.64 8.17 -7.49
CA PHE A 370 12.50 7.58 -6.45
C PHE A 370 13.83 7.21 -7.07
N LEU A 371 14.91 7.60 -6.43
CA LEU A 371 16.28 7.26 -6.81
C LEU A 371 16.94 6.52 -5.65
N ASP A 372 17.34 5.29 -5.85
CA ASP A 372 18.24 4.60 -4.92
C ASP A 372 19.66 5.21 -5.05
N LEU A 373 20.21 5.66 -3.93
CA LEU A 373 21.52 6.34 -3.92
C LEU A 373 22.71 5.38 -3.89
N ARG A 374 22.44 4.09 -3.76
CA ARG A 374 23.48 3.06 -3.72
C ARG A 374 23.76 2.47 -5.10
N ASP A 375 22.68 2.09 -5.82
CA ASP A 375 22.81 1.47 -7.14
C ASP A 375 22.38 2.39 -8.29
N PHE A 376 21.88 3.61 -7.95
CA PHE A 376 21.39 4.63 -8.89
C PHE A 376 20.30 4.13 -9.83
N SER A 377 19.62 3.05 -9.47
CA SER A 377 18.37 2.67 -10.14
C SER A 377 17.23 3.62 -9.71
N SER A 378 16.24 3.78 -10.58
CA SER A 378 15.13 4.70 -10.30
C SER A 378 13.77 4.18 -10.77
N ASN A 379 12.73 4.59 -10.05
CA ASN A 379 11.34 4.47 -10.46
C ASN A 379 10.77 5.88 -10.63
N THR A 380 10.20 6.18 -11.79
CA THR A 380 9.61 7.49 -12.09
C THR A 380 8.21 7.29 -12.67
N GLU A 381 7.23 7.92 -12.02
CA GLU A 381 5.88 8.07 -12.55
C GLU A 381 5.69 9.50 -13.05
N LEU A 382 5.22 9.64 -14.29
CA LEU A 382 4.83 10.93 -14.88
C LEU A 382 3.37 10.82 -15.30
N SER A 383 2.56 11.81 -14.94
CA SER A 383 1.16 11.81 -15.35
C SER A 383 0.69 13.17 -15.87
N ALA A 384 -0.29 13.09 -16.76
CA ALA A 384 -1.08 14.23 -17.22
C ALA A 384 -2.56 13.83 -17.08
N GLU A 385 -3.30 14.53 -16.23
CA GLU A 385 -4.73 14.35 -16.02
C GLU A 385 -5.50 15.56 -16.54
N TYR A 386 -6.51 15.31 -17.38
CA TYR A 386 -7.41 16.33 -17.90
C TYR A 386 -8.84 16.05 -17.44
N SER A 387 -9.44 17.01 -16.73
CA SER A 387 -10.84 16.97 -16.31
C SER A 387 -11.73 17.51 -17.43
N LEU A 388 -12.40 16.61 -18.16
CA LEU A 388 -13.39 16.97 -19.19
C LEU A 388 -14.63 17.61 -18.56
N SER A 389 -14.98 17.18 -17.36
CA SER A 389 -16.03 17.73 -16.50
C SER A 389 -15.71 17.37 -15.04
N ASP A 390 -16.53 17.83 -14.10
CA ASP A 390 -16.40 17.44 -12.68
C ASP A 390 -16.51 15.92 -12.48
N SER A 391 -17.18 15.23 -13.39
CA SER A 391 -17.42 13.77 -13.31
C SER A 391 -16.52 12.94 -14.22
N ILE A 392 -15.83 13.52 -15.21
CA ILE A 392 -15.08 12.76 -16.22
C ILE A 392 -13.64 13.25 -16.27
N LYS A 393 -12.71 12.33 -16.04
CA LYS A 393 -11.28 12.57 -16.11
C LYS A 393 -10.61 11.59 -17.06
N LEU A 394 -9.65 12.09 -17.82
CA LEU A 394 -8.77 11.30 -18.68
C LEU A 394 -7.34 11.52 -18.21
N SER A 395 -6.56 10.45 -18.08
CA SER A 395 -5.16 10.57 -17.73
C SER A 395 -4.27 9.65 -18.55
N ILE A 396 -3.05 10.11 -18.75
CA ILE A 396 -1.94 9.35 -19.31
C ILE A 396 -0.90 9.27 -18.21
N VAL A 397 -0.46 8.04 -17.89
CA VAL A 397 0.53 7.77 -16.83
C VAL A 397 1.66 6.97 -17.44
N GLY A 398 2.88 7.47 -17.34
CA GLY A 398 4.11 6.75 -17.69
C GLY A 398 4.81 6.26 -16.44
N ASN A 399 5.03 4.95 -16.32
CA ASN A 399 5.85 4.34 -15.29
C ASN A 399 7.17 3.91 -15.92
N ILE A 400 8.29 4.46 -15.44
CA ILE A 400 9.63 4.28 -15.99
C ILE A 400 10.53 3.73 -14.91
N PHE A 401 11.03 2.51 -15.14
CA PHE A 401 12.01 1.87 -14.27
C PHE A 401 13.37 1.86 -14.98
N LEU A 402 14.36 2.51 -14.37
CA LEU A 402 15.70 2.58 -14.91
C LEU A 402 16.67 1.72 -14.10
N GLU A 403 17.47 0.96 -14.80
CA GLU A 403 18.58 0.20 -14.23
C GLU A 403 19.71 1.15 -13.84
N GLY A 404 20.35 0.87 -12.70
CA GLY A 404 21.62 1.46 -12.34
C GLY A 404 22.81 0.57 -12.78
N PRO A 405 24.03 0.84 -12.28
CA PRO A 405 25.20 0.00 -12.54
C PRO A 405 25.04 -1.48 -12.19
N ASP A 406 24.22 -1.80 -11.20
CA ASP A 406 23.94 -3.18 -10.78
C ASP A 406 22.89 -3.87 -11.69
N GLY A 407 22.41 -3.19 -12.73
CA GLY A 407 21.46 -3.72 -13.70
C GLY A 407 20.17 -4.19 -13.03
N LYS A 408 19.75 -5.42 -13.35
CA LYS A 408 18.53 -6.04 -12.79
C LYS A 408 18.63 -6.41 -11.32
N ASP A 409 19.81 -6.43 -10.73
CA ASP A 409 20.01 -6.69 -9.30
C ASP A 409 19.82 -5.42 -8.45
N GLY A 410 19.63 -4.27 -9.09
CA GLY A 410 19.28 -3.00 -8.45
C GLY A 410 17.84 -2.98 -7.96
N LEU A 411 17.54 -2.12 -6.96
CA LEU A 411 16.24 -2.02 -6.32
C LEU A 411 15.09 -1.82 -7.31
N TYR A 412 15.24 -0.89 -8.25
CA TYR A 412 14.24 -0.58 -9.28
C TYR A 412 14.58 -1.24 -10.62
N GLY A 413 15.84 -1.61 -10.86
CA GLY A 413 16.28 -2.30 -12.05
C GLY A 413 15.59 -3.64 -12.28
N ALA A 414 15.24 -4.33 -11.19
CA ALA A 414 14.44 -5.56 -11.22
C ALA A 414 13.09 -5.42 -11.93
N TYR A 415 12.55 -4.21 -12.03
CA TYR A 415 11.25 -3.90 -12.64
C TYR A 415 11.37 -3.21 -14.01
N HIS A 416 12.55 -3.16 -14.61
CA HIS A 416 12.81 -2.46 -15.88
C HIS A 416 11.84 -2.88 -17.00
N ASP A 417 11.52 -4.16 -17.09
CA ASP A 417 10.57 -4.72 -18.07
C ASP A 417 9.09 -4.38 -17.79
N LEU A 418 8.77 -3.69 -16.70
CA LEU A 418 7.46 -3.13 -16.40
C LEU A 418 7.34 -1.65 -16.78
N THR A 419 8.36 -1.06 -17.43
CA THR A 419 8.25 0.30 -18.00
C THR A 419 7.10 0.34 -18.99
N CYS A 420 6.12 1.23 -18.75
CA CYS A 420 4.87 1.25 -19.52
C CYS A 420 4.22 2.63 -19.60
N LEU A 421 3.31 2.75 -20.55
CA LEU A 421 2.39 3.87 -20.68
C LEU A 421 0.97 3.36 -20.39
N THR A 422 0.28 3.96 -19.45
CA THR A 422 -1.11 3.63 -19.10
C THR A 422 -2.04 4.76 -19.51
N LEU A 423 -3.09 4.41 -20.23
CA LEU A 423 -4.22 5.29 -20.50
C LEU A 423 -5.33 4.96 -19.51
N ARG A 424 -5.91 5.97 -18.86
CA ARG A 424 -6.96 5.80 -17.87
C ARG A 424 -8.11 6.77 -18.14
N GLY A 425 -9.32 6.27 -18.09
CA GLY A 425 -10.56 7.04 -18.08
C GLY A 425 -11.33 6.77 -16.80
N LYS A 426 -11.79 7.82 -16.12
CA LYS A 426 -12.51 7.76 -14.85
C LYS A 426 -13.82 8.53 -14.96
N ILE A 427 -14.92 7.91 -14.52
CA ILE A 427 -16.26 8.52 -14.46
C ILE A 427 -16.79 8.36 -13.06
N SER A 428 -17.10 9.48 -12.40
CA SER A 428 -17.67 9.53 -11.05
C SER A 428 -19.13 10.01 -11.10
N PHE A 429 -20.02 9.43 -10.28
CA PHE A 429 -21.44 9.77 -10.25
C PHE A 429 -22.10 9.46 -8.88
#